data_167923c6413b6c247b5c1a6642188e15
#
_entry.id   167923c6413b6c247b5c1a6642188e15
#
_cell.length_a   1.000
_cell.length_b   1.000
_cell.length_c   1.000
_cell.angle_alpha   90.00
_cell.angle_beta   90.00
_cell.angle_gamma   90.00
#
_symmetry.space_group_name_H-M   'P 1'
#
loop_
_entity.id
_entity.type
_entity.pdbx_description
1 polymer ?
#
loop_
_entity_poly.entity_id
_entity_poly.type
_entity_poly.pdbx_seq_one_letter_code
_entity_poly.pdbx_strand_id
1 'polypeptide(L)'
;MSPKATHILDWHHVTMKLTVLSQYGKGLVQCEAVLGKPIQDQIERLKWSLWHGQVDKALGKIDDLETAIAPFSESYPRFPRLVKALSALRTYIVNNRHVIPNDGERYRNGEPIATGFVESTVNEVVSKRFCKKQQMQWSKEGAHLLLQTRVRTLNGELAGIFTRWYPDLDMKVEELPMAA
;
A
#
# COMPACT_ATOMS: atom_id res chain seq x y z
N MET A 1 -16.53 3.49 -15.84
CA MET A 1 -15.13 4.00 -15.90
C MET A 1 -15.05 5.09 -16.95
N SER A 2 -14.31 6.17 -16.69
CA SER A 2 -14.06 7.19 -17.71
C SER A 2 -13.27 6.55 -18.86
N PRO A 3 -13.64 6.77 -20.14
CA PRO A 3 -12.91 6.21 -21.29
C PRO A 3 -11.47 6.72 -21.44
N LYS A 4 -11.07 7.71 -20.63
CA LYS A 4 -9.72 8.29 -20.57
C LYS A 4 -8.93 7.87 -19.33
N ALA A 5 -9.47 6.98 -18.46
CA ALA A 5 -8.78 6.56 -17.25
C ALA A 5 -7.75 5.46 -17.59
N THR A 6 -6.49 5.70 -17.28
CA THR A 6 -5.42 4.71 -17.38
C THR A 6 -5.32 3.96 -16.05
N HIS A 7 -5.40 2.62 -16.10
CA HIS A 7 -5.14 1.79 -14.94
C HIS A 7 -3.64 1.72 -14.71
N ILE A 8 -3.19 2.06 -13.50
CA ILE A 8 -1.79 2.02 -13.07
C ILE A 8 -1.73 1.19 -11.81
N LEU A 9 -0.73 0.29 -11.72
CA LEU A 9 -0.51 -0.50 -10.53
C LEU A 9 0.08 0.38 -9.42
N ASP A 10 -0.57 0.35 -8.26
CA ASP A 10 -0.11 1.08 -7.08
C ASP A 10 1.19 0.48 -6.53
N TRP A 11 2.22 1.31 -6.40
CA TRP A 11 3.51 0.95 -5.84
C TRP A 11 3.43 0.37 -4.42
N HIS A 12 2.47 0.81 -3.62
CA HIS A 12 2.29 0.28 -2.27
C HIS A 12 2.03 -1.23 -2.28
N HIS A 13 1.17 -1.72 -3.18
CA HIS A 13 0.87 -3.14 -3.30
C HIS A 13 2.08 -3.98 -3.76
N VAL A 14 2.93 -3.42 -4.61
CA VAL A 14 4.20 -4.05 -5.01
C VAL A 14 5.14 -4.13 -3.82
N THR A 15 5.31 -3.03 -3.08
CA THR A 15 6.23 -2.98 -1.92
C THR A 15 5.80 -3.89 -0.79
N MET A 16 4.51 -4.10 -0.54
CA MET A 16 4.05 -5.08 0.46
C MET A 16 4.55 -6.49 0.17
N LYS A 17 4.46 -6.93 -1.10
CA LYS A 17 4.95 -8.26 -1.51
C LYS A 17 6.48 -8.36 -1.41
N LEU A 18 7.20 -7.32 -1.81
CA LEU A 18 8.66 -7.24 -1.69
C LEU A 18 9.12 -7.21 -0.22
N THR A 19 8.37 -6.56 0.66
CA THR A 19 8.67 -6.55 2.10
C THR A 19 8.64 -7.96 2.68
N VAL A 20 7.66 -8.77 2.30
CA VAL A 20 7.60 -10.19 2.72
C VAL A 20 8.84 -10.96 2.24
N LEU A 21 9.24 -10.79 0.98
CA LEU A 21 10.46 -11.42 0.46
C LEU A 21 11.73 -10.91 1.18
N SER A 22 11.82 -9.62 1.44
CA SER A 22 12.94 -9.04 2.19
C SER A 22 13.07 -9.61 3.61
N GLN A 23 11.93 -9.89 4.27
CA GLN A 23 11.92 -10.55 5.58
C GLN A 23 12.48 -11.99 5.49
N TYR A 24 12.14 -12.74 4.44
CA TYR A 24 12.75 -14.05 4.19
C TYR A 24 14.24 -13.94 3.87
N GLY A 25 14.66 -12.96 3.07
CA GLY A 25 16.06 -12.68 2.79
C GLY A 25 16.87 -12.44 4.07
N LYS A 26 16.35 -11.64 5.00
CA LYS A 26 16.96 -11.44 6.34
C LYS A 26 17.06 -12.75 7.12
N GLY A 27 16.04 -13.61 7.03
CA GLY A 27 16.08 -14.94 7.66
C GLY A 27 17.14 -15.85 7.07
N LEU A 28 17.37 -15.80 5.75
CA LEU A 28 18.46 -16.54 5.09
C LEU A 28 19.83 -16.08 5.55
N VAL A 29 20.04 -14.75 5.69
CA VAL A 29 21.29 -14.18 6.24
C VAL A 29 21.54 -14.65 7.66
N GLN A 30 20.48 -14.82 8.48
CA GLN A 30 20.61 -15.34 9.84
C GLN A 30 20.97 -16.84 9.86
N CYS A 31 20.51 -17.62 8.88
CA CYS A 31 20.88 -19.02 8.75
C CYS A 31 22.31 -19.19 8.25
N GLU A 32 22.68 -18.48 7.21
CA GLU A 32 23.99 -18.51 6.61
C GLU A 32 24.31 -17.16 5.94
N ALA A 33 25.16 -16.37 6.57
CA ALA A 33 25.43 -15.01 6.16
C ALA A 33 26.12 -14.91 4.78
N VAL A 34 27.02 -15.85 4.46
CA VAL A 34 27.82 -15.82 3.22
C VAL A 34 26.93 -16.01 2.00
N LEU A 35 26.02 -16.98 2.02
CA LEU A 35 25.10 -17.27 0.92
C LEU A 35 23.83 -16.40 0.97
N GLY A 36 23.36 -16.03 2.18
CA GLY A 36 22.13 -15.26 2.36
C GLY A 36 22.24 -13.81 1.94
N LYS A 37 23.39 -13.16 2.16
CA LYS A 37 23.57 -11.74 1.83
C LYS A 37 23.45 -11.44 0.32
N PRO A 38 24.08 -12.18 -0.59
CA PRO A 38 23.86 -11.99 -2.03
C PRO A 38 22.38 -12.12 -2.45
N ILE A 39 21.63 -13.03 -1.82
CA ILE A 39 20.18 -13.20 -2.08
C ILE A 39 19.40 -11.96 -1.62
N GLN A 40 19.71 -11.43 -0.45
CA GLN A 40 19.09 -10.21 0.04
C GLN A 40 19.36 -9.02 -0.89
N ASP A 41 20.60 -8.89 -1.38
CA ASP A 41 20.98 -7.85 -2.35
C ASP A 41 20.25 -8.02 -3.69
N GLN A 42 20.01 -9.26 -4.13
CA GLN A 42 19.22 -9.54 -5.34
C GLN A 42 17.75 -9.14 -5.16
N ILE A 43 17.14 -9.36 -3.99
CA ILE A 43 15.78 -8.91 -3.69
C ILE A 43 15.70 -7.39 -3.77
N GLU A 44 16.69 -6.66 -3.27
CA GLU A 44 16.73 -5.20 -3.39
C GLU A 44 16.88 -4.73 -4.85
N ARG A 45 17.71 -5.41 -5.64
CA ARG A 45 17.84 -5.13 -7.08
C ARG A 45 16.57 -5.45 -7.86
N LEU A 46 15.81 -6.47 -7.46
CA LEU A 46 14.49 -6.79 -8.02
C LEU A 46 13.50 -5.64 -7.76
N LYS A 47 13.46 -5.10 -6.54
CA LYS A 47 12.67 -3.93 -6.17
C LYS A 47 12.96 -2.74 -7.08
N TRP A 48 14.23 -2.40 -7.28
CA TRP A 48 14.63 -1.29 -8.14
C TRP A 48 14.28 -1.53 -9.63
N SER A 49 14.34 -2.78 -10.11
CA SER A 49 13.87 -3.10 -11.47
C SER A 49 12.38 -2.81 -11.64
N LEU A 50 11.57 -3.16 -10.65
CA LEU A 50 10.13 -2.86 -10.65
C LEU A 50 9.85 -1.36 -10.51
N TRP A 51 10.61 -0.65 -9.67
CA TRP A 51 10.53 0.80 -9.51
C TRP A 51 10.73 1.57 -10.82
N HIS A 52 11.59 1.07 -11.67
CA HIS A 52 11.87 1.63 -12.99
C HIS A 52 11.00 1.04 -14.11
N GLY A 53 9.97 0.27 -13.79
CA GLY A 53 9.09 -0.34 -14.80
C GLY A 53 9.77 -1.40 -15.67
N GLN A 54 10.94 -1.91 -15.26
CA GLN A 54 11.74 -2.88 -16.03
C GLN A 54 11.25 -4.31 -15.75
N VAL A 55 10.03 -4.62 -16.19
CA VAL A 55 9.32 -5.86 -15.84
C VAL A 55 10.09 -7.11 -16.27
N ASP A 56 10.62 -7.13 -17.49
CA ASP A 56 11.36 -8.32 -18.00
C ASP A 56 12.65 -8.56 -17.20
N LYS A 57 13.38 -7.50 -16.83
CA LYS A 57 14.53 -7.61 -15.93
C LYS A 57 14.15 -8.08 -14.54
N ALA A 58 12.98 -7.65 -14.04
CA ALA A 58 12.48 -8.10 -12.76
C ALA A 58 12.14 -9.60 -12.77
N LEU A 59 11.51 -10.08 -13.84
CA LEU A 59 11.22 -11.51 -14.02
C LEU A 59 12.50 -12.35 -14.11
N GLY A 60 13.50 -11.92 -14.87
CA GLY A 60 14.81 -12.58 -14.91
C GLY A 60 15.49 -12.66 -13.53
N LYS A 61 15.38 -11.58 -12.72
CA LYS A 61 15.89 -11.60 -11.32
C LYS A 61 15.14 -12.58 -10.42
N ILE A 62 13.87 -12.84 -10.70
CA ILE A 62 13.10 -13.87 -9.97
C ILE A 62 13.64 -15.26 -10.33
N ASP A 63 13.97 -15.51 -11.62
CA ASP A 63 14.56 -16.78 -12.06
C ASP A 63 15.93 -17.00 -11.40
N ASP A 64 16.76 -15.94 -11.33
CA ASP A 64 18.05 -15.97 -10.63
C ASP A 64 17.88 -16.26 -9.13
N LEU A 65 16.86 -15.64 -8.50
CA LEU A 65 16.55 -15.87 -7.08
C LEU A 65 16.07 -17.30 -6.81
N GLU A 66 15.22 -17.87 -7.67
CA GLU A 66 14.75 -19.27 -7.55
C GLU A 66 15.94 -20.23 -7.55
N THR A 67 16.93 -19.99 -8.40
CA THR A 67 18.17 -20.77 -8.44
C THR A 67 19.03 -20.53 -7.20
N ALA A 68 19.20 -19.28 -6.79
CA ALA A 68 20.07 -18.91 -5.67
C ALA A 68 19.59 -19.41 -4.31
N ILE A 69 18.27 -19.55 -4.11
CA ILE A 69 17.70 -20.05 -2.85
C ILE A 69 17.72 -21.57 -2.71
N ALA A 70 17.92 -22.32 -3.81
CA ALA A 70 17.87 -23.79 -3.80
C ALA A 70 18.76 -24.46 -2.73
N PRO A 71 19.99 -23.97 -2.44
CA PRO A 71 20.85 -24.55 -1.40
C PRO A 71 20.23 -24.50 0.01
N PHE A 72 19.28 -23.62 0.25
CA PHE A 72 18.62 -23.48 1.56
C PHE A 72 17.41 -24.40 1.77
N SER A 73 17.13 -25.29 0.82
CA SER A 73 15.93 -26.16 0.85
C SER A 73 15.80 -27.00 2.12
N GLU A 74 16.92 -27.47 2.66
CA GLU A 74 16.96 -28.30 3.87
C GLU A 74 17.32 -27.51 5.14
N SER A 75 18.13 -26.44 4.98
CA SER A 75 18.65 -25.67 6.12
C SER A 75 17.73 -24.58 6.62
N TYR A 76 16.83 -24.05 5.78
CA TYR A 76 15.94 -22.96 6.13
C TYR A 76 14.50 -23.43 6.43
N PRO A 77 14.02 -23.41 7.68
CA PRO A 77 12.71 -23.96 8.04
C PRO A 77 11.52 -23.28 7.33
N ARG A 78 11.70 -22.04 6.87
CA ARG A 78 10.66 -21.29 6.15
C ARG A 78 10.80 -21.36 4.63
N PHE A 79 11.67 -22.22 4.10
CA PHE A 79 11.92 -22.36 2.66
C PHE A 79 10.64 -22.54 1.84
N PRO A 80 9.67 -23.42 2.19
CA PRO A 80 8.45 -23.58 1.40
C PRO A 80 7.62 -22.29 1.32
N ARG A 81 7.63 -21.49 2.38
CA ARG A 81 6.94 -20.18 2.39
C ARG A 81 7.64 -19.15 1.53
N LEU A 82 8.97 -19.13 1.52
CA LEU A 82 9.77 -18.28 0.65
C LEU A 82 9.49 -18.58 -0.83
N VAL A 83 9.55 -19.86 -1.22
CA VAL A 83 9.23 -20.30 -2.59
C VAL A 83 7.82 -19.88 -2.99
N LYS A 84 6.84 -20.11 -2.12
CA LYS A 84 5.45 -19.68 -2.36
C LYS A 84 5.34 -18.16 -2.53
N ALA A 85 6.03 -17.37 -1.70
CA ALA A 85 6.01 -15.92 -1.79
C ALA A 85 6.66 -15.41 -3.10
N LEU A 86 7.76 -16.05 -3.54
CA LEU A 86 8.44 -15.72 -4.79
C LEU A 86 7.56 -16.04 -6.00
N SER A 87 6.97 -17.23 -6.05
CA SER A 87 6.02 -17.65 -7.09
C SER A 87 4.78 -16.76 -7.14
N ALA A 88 4.24 -16.38 -5.98
CA ALA A 88 3.10 -15.45 -5.91
C ALA A 88 3.46 -14.05 -6.42
N LEU A 89 4.68 -13.55 -6.13
CA LEU A 89 5.16 -12.29 -6.69
C LEU A 89 5.33 -12.39 -8.21
N ARG A 90 5.93 -13.48 -8.72
CA ARG A 90 6.05 -13.73 -10.16
C ARG A 90 4.71 -13.66 -10.87
N THR A 91 3.74 -14.43 -10.38
CA THR A 91 2.37 -14.45 -10.94
C THR A 91 1.74 -13.06 -10.90
N TYR A 92 1.93 -12.33 -9.82
CA TYR A 92 1.42 -10.98 -9.68
C TYR A 92 2.02 -10.02 -10.70
N ILE A 93 3.33 -10.06 -10.92
CA ILE A 93 4.03 -9.22 -11.90
C ILE A 93 3.57 -9.57 -13.32
N VAL A 94 3.50 -10.85 -13.67
CA VAL A 94 3.07 -11.31 -15.00
C VAL A 94 1.64 -10.84 -15.31
N ASN A 95 0.72 -11.02 -14.37
CA ASN A 95 -0.68 -10.64 -14.55
C ASN A 95 -0.88 -9.12 -14.66
N ASN A 96 0.02 -8.34 -14.08
CA ASN A 96 -0.07 -6.87 -14.05
C ASN A 96 0.98 -6.18 -14.93
N ARG A 97 1.70 -6.91 -15.79
CA ARG A 97 2.85 -6.36 -16.54
C ARG A 97 2.55 -5.11 -17.36
N HIS A 98 1.32 -4.99 -17.86
CA HIS A 98 0.90 -3.87 -18.71
C HIS A 98 0.56 -2.59 -17.95
N VAL A 99 0.42 -2.70 -16.62
CA VAL A 99 0.00 -1.61 -15.73
C VAL A 99 1.07 -1.25 -14.69
N ILE A 100 2.25 -1.88 -14.76
CA ILE A 100 3.41 -1.51 -13.95
C ILE A 100 4.11 -0.33 -14.63
N PRO A 101 4.04 0.88 -14.07
CA PRO A 101 4.65 2.07 -14.65
C PRO A 101 6.12 2.20 -14.27
N ASN A 102 6.81 3.19 -14.82
CA ASN A 102 8.09 3.67 -14.31
C ASN A 102 7.83 4.65 -13.14
N ASP A 103 7.66 4.12 -11.92
CA ASP A 103 7.39 4.93 -10.75
C ASP A 103 8.56 5.86 -10.40
N GLY A 104 9.78 5.50 -10.74
CA GLY A 104 10.95 6.36 -10.57
C GLY A 104 10.88 7.64 -11.43
N GLU A 105 10.34 7.56 -12.64
CA GLU A 105 10.12 8.72 -13.50
C GLU A 105 8.93 9.55 -12.99
N ARG A 106 7.81 8.90 -12.67
CA ARG A 106 6.63 9.55 -12.10
C ARG A 106 6.96 10.32 -10.82
N TYR A 107 7.77 9.72 -9.94
CA TYR A 107 8.23 10.37 -8.73
C TYR A 107 9.04 11.66 -9.02
N ARG A 108 9.95 11.62 -9.99
CA ARG A 108 10.73 12.80 -10.40
C ARG A 108 9.85 13.89 -10.99
N ASN A 109 8.73 13.50 -11.61
CA ASN A 109 7.74 14.43 -12.17
C ASN A 109 6.73 14.94 -11.11
N GLY A 110 6.87 14.56 -9.84
CA GLY A 110 5.96 14.96 -8.76
C GLY A 110 4.59 14.28 -8.80
N GLU A 111 4.46 13.16 -9.53
CA GLU A 111 3.22 12.42 -9.62
C GLU A 111 2.98 11.55 -8.37
N PRO A 112 1.72 11.35 -7.95
CA PRO A 112 1.38 10.38 -6.92
C PRO A 112 1.73 8.95 -7.38
N ILE A 113 2.53 8.23 -6.59
CA ILE A 113 2.97 6.86 -6.90
C ILE A 113 2.30 5.79 -6.03
N ALA A 114 1.64 6.20 -4.96
CA ALA A 114 0.96 5.30 -4.03
C ALA A 114 -0.36 5.90 -3.55
N THR A 115 -1.34 5.04 -3.31
CA THR A 115 -2.69 5.42 -2.83
C THR A 115 -2.81 5.38 -1.31
N GLY A 116 -1.71 5.28 -0.58
CA GLY A 116 -1.71 5.22 0.89
C GLY A 116 -2.46 6.36 1.57
N PHE A 117 -2.45 7.57 0.98
CA PHE A 117 -3.24 8.70 1.47
C PHE A 117 -4.75 8.47 1.28
N VAL A 118 -5.17 7.82 0.19
CA VAL A 118 -6.58 7.48 -0.05
C VAL A 118 -7.05 6.43 0.96
N GLU A 119 -6.25 5.39 1.20
CA GLU A 119 -6.54 4.37 2.21
C GLU A 119 -6.61 4.96 3.62
N SER A 120 -5.70 5.87 3.94
CA SER A 120 -5.72 6.62 5.21
C SER A 120 -7.01 7.45 5.35
N THR A 121 -7.40 8.16 4.30
CA THR A 121 -8.63 8.96 4.28
C THR A 121 -9.87 8.06 4.41
N VAL A 122 -9.94 6.94 3.68
CA VAL A 122 -11.04 5.97 3.81
C VAL A 122 -11.08 5.39 5.23
N ASN A 123 -9.94 5.07 5.82
CA ASN A 123 -9.90 4.60 7.20
C ASN A 123 -10.39 5.67 8.17
N GLU A 124 -9.99 6.92 7.99
CA GLU A 124 -10.42 8.05 8.83
C GLU A 124 -11.93 8.31 8.72
N VAL A 125 -12.44 8.42 7.52
CA VAL A 125 -13.83 8.81 7.24
C VAL A 125 -14.80 7.65 7.49
N VAL A 126 -14.46 6.44 7.03
CA VAL A 126 -15.34 5.27 7.01
C VAL A 126 -15.01 4.30 8.12
N SER A 127 -13.80 3.72 8.10
CA SER A 127 -13.49 2.54 8.92
C SER A 127 -13.50 2.82 10.41
N LYS A 128 -13.02 3.99 10.84
CA LYS A 128 -13.05 4.39 12.25
C LYS A 128 -14.45 4.43 12.85
N ARG A 129 -15.49 4.62 12.04
CA ARG A 129 -16.86 4.72 12.55
C ARG A 129 -17.72 3.51 12.22
N PHE A 130 -17.59 2.95 11.03
CA PHE A 130 -18.48 1.88 10.55
C PHE A 130 -17.94 0.47 10.79
N CYS A 131 -16.62 0.28 10.90
CA CYS A 131 -15.99 -1.05 10.96
C CYS A 131 -15.37 -1.39 12.32
N LYS A 132 -15.53 -0.57 13.38
CA LYS A 132 -14.96 -0.86 14.71
C LYS A 132 -15.93 -1.58 15.63
N LYS A 133 -15.38 -2.12 16.76
CA LYS A 133 -15.97 -3.06 17.73
C LYS A 133 -17.41 -2.76 18.22
N GLN A 134 -17.93 -1.58 18.03
CA GLN A 134 -19.32 -1.21 18.28
C GLN A 134 -20.04 -1.06 16.94
N GLN A 135 -20.36 -2.16 16.30
CA GLN A 135 -21.14 -2.16 15.07
C GLN A 135 -22.57 -1.76 15.39
N MET A 136 -23.01 -0.65 14.80
CA MET A 136 -24.41 -0.25 14.79
C MET A 136 -25.03 -0.73 13.46
N GLN A 137 -26.29 -1.17 13.52
CA GLN A 137 -27.04 -1.39 12.28
C GLN A 137 -27.39 -0.03 11.67
N TRP A 138 -26.77 0.28 10.54
CA TRP A 138 -27.01 1.51 9.81
C TRP A 138 -27.99 1.28 8.67
N SER A 139 -29.04 2.12 8.58
CA SER A 139 -29.76 2.24 7.32
C SER A 139 -28.85 2.90 6.27
N LYS A 140 -29.13 2.67 4.98
CA LYS A 140 -28.35 3.30 3.90
C LYS A 140 -28.37 4.83 4.00
N GLU A 141 -29.51 5.40 4.33
CA GLU A 141 -29.70 6.84 4.52
C GLU A 141 -28.93 7.35 5.74
N GLY A 142 -29.05 6.69 6.89
CA GLY A 142 -28.31 7.07 8.10
C GLY A 142 -26.78 6.99 7.92
N ALA A 143 -26.29 5.97 7.23
CA ALA A 143 -24.88 5.86 6.88
C ALA A 143 -24.43 7.01 5.96
N HIS A 144 -25.24 7.34 4.94
CA HIS A 144 -24.95 8.45 4.03
C HIS A 144 -24.88 9.79 4.76
N LEU A 145 -25.88 10.11 5.57
CA LEU A 145 -25.92 11.36 6.33
C LEU A 145 -24.75 11.49 7.32
N LEU A 146 -24.39 10.39 8.00
CA LEU A 146 -23.24 10.37 8.88
C LEU A 146 -21.94 10.61 8.12
N LEU A 147 -21.77 9.99 6.95
CA LEU A 147 -20.57 10.22 6.10
C LEU A 147 -20.48 11.67 5.65
N GLN A 148 -21.59 12.29 5.22
CA GLN A 148 -21.63 13.70 4.84
C GLN A 148 -21.23 14.60 6.02
N THR A 149 -21.76 14.34 7.21
CA THR A 149 -21.40 15.10 8.42
C THR A 149 -19.91 14.96 8.74
N ARG A 150 -19.35 13.72 8.70
CA ARG A 150 -17.95 13.48 8.98
C ARG A 150 -17.02 14.17 7.99
N VAL A 151 -17.31 14.10 6.69
CA VAL A 151 -16.52 14.79 5.66
C VAL A 151 -16.52 16.30 5.92
N ARG A 152 -17.67 16.91 6.21
CA ARG A 152 -17.77 18.35 6.50
C ARG A 152 -17.05 18.72 7.80
N THR A 153 -17.07 17.83 8.82
CA THR A 153 -16.32 18.03 10.06
C THR A 153 -14.81 18.04 9.77
N LEU A 154 -14.32 17.03 9.03
CA LEU A 154 -12.89 16.90 8.71
C LEU A 154 -12.38 18.03 7.80
N ASN A 155 -13.25 18.55 6.93
CA ASN A 155 -12.94 19.71 6.09
C ASN A 155 -13.05 21.06 6.83
N GLY A 156 -13.46 21.08 8.10
CA GLY A 156 -13.69 22.33 8.86
C GLY A 156 -14.91 23.15 8.42
N GLU A 157 -15.83 22.56 7.64
CA GLU A 157 -16.95 23.25 7.03
C GLU A 157 -18.15 23.45 7.98
N LEU A 158 -18.23 22.66 9.06
CA LEU A 158 -19.40 22.64 9.95
C LEU A 158 -19.66 24.00 10.60
N ALA A 159 -18.64 24.68 11.08
CA ALA A 159 -18.80 26.00 11.71
C ALA A 159 -19.50 26.99 10.77
N GLY A 160 -19.04 27.07 9.51
CA GLY A 160 -19.65 27.96 8.52
C GLY A 160 -21.08 27.56 8.13
N ILE A 161 -21.42 26.26 8.19
CA ILE A 161 -22.79 25.79 7.95
C ILE A 161 -23.70 26.19 9.11
N PHE A 162 -23.25 26.00 10.35
CA PHE A 162 -24.03 26.37 11.53
C PHE A 162 -24.21 27.88 11.63
N THR A 163 -23.19 28.69 11.38
CA THR A 163 -23.32 30.16 11.34
C THR A 163 -24.35 30.62 10.30
N ARG A 164 -24.45 29.94 9.16
CA ARG A 164 -25.44 30.25 8.12
C ARG A 164 -26.85 29.90 8.55
N TRP A 165 -27.04 28.78 9.26
CA TRP A 165 -28.38 28.36 9.74
C TRP A 165 -28.82 29.10 11.00
N TYR A 166 -27.86 29.49 11.82
CA TYR A 166 -28.08 30.16 13.11
C TYR A 166 -27.15 31.37 13.24
N PRO A 167 -27.48 32.51 12.58
CA PRO A 167 -26.61 33.69 12.54
C PRO A 167 -26.27 34.26 13.92
N ASP A 168 -27.17 34.08 14.88
CA ASP A 168 -27.01 34.58 16.24
C ASP A 168 -26.26 33.63 17.18
N LEU A 169 -25.81 32.46 16.68
CA LEU A 169 -25.05 31.49 17.44
C LEU A 169 -23.57 31.91 17.50
N ASP A 170 -23.12 32.40 18.64
CA ASP A 170 -21.72 32.72 18.89
C ASP A 170 -20.91 31.41 19.06
N MET A 171 -20.44 30.86 17.95
CA MET A 171 -19.60 29.67 17.92
C MET A 171 -18.16 30.06 18.28
N LYS A 172 -17.82 30.04 19.57
CA LYS A 172 -16.41 30.02 19.98
C LYS A 172 -15.82 28.70 19.54
N VAL A 173 -15.14 28.71 18.40
CA VAL A 173 -14.35 27.56 17.92
C VAL A 173 -13.10 27.50 18.81
N GLU A 174 -13.14 26.67 19.87
CA GLU A 174 -11.91 26.21 20.48
C GLU A 174 -11.15 25.37 19.44
N GLU A 175 -10.03 25.86 18.97
CA GLU A 175 -9.11 25.07 18.17
C GLU A 175 -8.66 23.86 18.98
N LEU A 176 -9.27 22.70 18.70
CA LEU A 176 -8.80 21.45 19.27
C LEU A 176 -7.38 21.19 18.71
N PRO A 177 -6.41 20.93 19.57
CA PRO A 177 -5.06 20.64 19.11
C PRO A 177 -5.08 19.44 18.16
N MET A 178 -4.56 19.64 16.94
CA MET A 178 -4.36 18.56 15.99
C MET A 178 -3.53 17.49 16.68
N ALA A 179 -4.10 16.30 16.85
CA ALA A 179 -3.35 15.16 17.35
C ALA A 179 -2.27 14.80 16.31
N ALA A 180 -1.02 14.85 16.76
CA ALA A 180 0.18 14.49 16.01
C ALA A 180 0.21 12.98 15.67
#